data_2bd7a27ac4c8fdc827e03793c1f1e31f
#
_entry.id   2bd7a27ac4c8fdc827e03793c1f1e31f
#
_cell.length_a   1.000
_cell.length_b   1.000
_cell.length_c   1.000
_cell.angle_alpha   90.00
_cell.angle_beta   90.00
_cell.angle_gamma   90.00
#
_symmetry.space_group_name_H-M   'P 1'
#
loop_
_entity.id
_entity.type
_entity.pdbx_description
1 polymer ?
#
loop_
_entity_poly.entity_id
_entity_poly.type
_entity_poly.pdbx_seq_one_letter_code
_entity_poly.pdbx_strand_id
1 'polypeptide(L)'
;LLDAGYDRFTTPMFGGFDGLDVTEKEPFRNTGLSDKTQLTSYAFNTIKRAIDTVRDAEFIEANLMTVPGITNSTLTKRLIDNCEDRGDVLAIIDIENDFIPPTENDSDLTARLPNVSSAITSLKARSINSSYGCCFYPFVQIRDTETGRLVDVPPSVVALGTFGSSQARSEVWFAPAGFTRGGLTSGAAGIPVTNVKLRLTSKDRDNLYNVNINPIASFPNEGLVVFGQKTLQVSRSALDRINVRRLMI
;
A
#
# COMPACT_ATOMS: atom_id res chain seq x y z
N LEU A 1 -8.69 -34.45 -34.41
CA LEU A 1 -8.49 -33.23 -35.25
C LEU A 1 -8.39 -33.66 -36.75
N LEU A 2 -7.51 -34.60 -37.09
CA LEU A 2 -7.38 -35.10 -38.46
C LEU A 2 -8.69 -35.77 -38.95
N ASP A 3 -9.35 -36.53 -38.12
CA ASP A 3 -10.64 -37.16 -38.40
C ASP A 3 -11.77 -36.13 -38.59
N ALA A 4 -11.61 -34.94 -38.07
CA ALA A 4 -12.52 -33.80 -38.27
C ALA A 4 -12.16 -32.92 -39.49
N GLY A 5 -11.21 -33.35 -40.33
CA GLY A 5 -10.85 -32.67 -41.55
C GLY A 5 -9.86 -31.50 -41.37
N TYR A 6 -9.22 -31.39 -40.24
CA TYR A 6 -8.18 -30.38 -40.03
C TYR A 6 -6.82 -30.94 -40.46
N ASP A 7 -6.11 -30.21 -41.29
CA ASP A 7 -4.74 -30.53 -41.69
C ASP A 7 -3.74 -30.36 -40.54
N ARG A 8 -2.54 -30.93 -40.72
CA ARG A 8 -1.42 -30.68 -39.81
C ARG A 8 -1.08 -29.19 -39.82
N PHE A 9 -0.95 -28.63 -38.66
CA PHE A 9 -0.51 -27.25 -38.49
C PHE A 9 0.62 -27.16 -37.49
N THR A 10 1.49 -26.18 -37.69
CA THR A 10 2.52 -25.78 -36.73
C THR A 10 2.26 -24.33 -36.41
N THR A 11 2.06 -24.03 -35.13
CA THR A 11 1.88 -22.65 -34.69
C THR A 11 2.66 -22.43 -33.42
N PRO A 12 3.34 -21.28 -33.29
CA PRO A 12 3.91 -20.93 -31.99
C PRO A 12 2.80 -20.65 -31.00
N MET A 13 2.99 -21.17 -29.79
CA MET A 13 2.10 -20.85 -28.65
C MET A 13 2.48 -19.49 -28.10
N PHE A 14 1.48 -18.63 -27.88
CA PHE A 14 1.64 -17.31 -27.29
C PHE A 14 0.87 -17.20 -25.99
N GLY A 15 1.35 -16.33 -25.08
CA GLY A 15 0.69 -16.06 -23.82
C GLY A 15 0.88 -17.15 -22.75
N GLY A 16 1.80 -18.08 -22.99
CA GLY A 16 2.26 -19.01 -21.95
C GLY A 16 3.33 -18.36 -21.08
N PHE A 17 3.33 -18.70 -19.78
CA PHE A 17 4.33 -18.26 -18.82
C PHE A 17 4.77 -19.46 -17.98
N ASP A 18 6.06 -19.51 -17.65
CA ASP A 18 6.62 -20.56 -16.81
C ASP A 18 6.21 -20.45 -15.32
N GLY A 19 5.43 -19.45 -14.99
CA GLY A 19 5.06 -19.12 -13.64
C GLY A 19 6.04 -18.13 -12.99
N LEU A 20 6.00 -18.05 -11.67
CA LEU A 20 6.96 -17.25 -10.91
C LEU A 20 8.30 -17.96 -10.86
N ASP A 21 9.40 -17.21 -11.00
CA ASP A 21 10.73 -17.73 -10.82
C ASP A 21 10.95 -18.08 -9.33
N VAL A 22 11.01 -19.37 -9.03
CA VAL A 22 11.19 -19.88 -7.65
C VAL A 22 12.58 -19.61 -7.10
N THR A 23 13.54 -19.24 -7.95
CA THR A 23 14.90 -18.88 -7.53
C THR A 23 15.00 -17.41 -7.14
N GLU A 24 14.02 -16.61 -7.49
CA GLU A 24 13.99 -15.19 -7.20
C GLU A 24 13.52 -14.94 -5.76
N LYS A 25 14.26 -14.12 -5.02
CA LYS A 25 13.94 -13.79 -3.61
C LYS A 25 12.62 -13.03 -3.47
N GLU A 26 12.32 -12.15 -4.42
CA GLU A 26 11.14 -11.29 -4.41
C GLU A 26 10.49 -11.26 -5.81
N PRO A 27 9.66 -12.27 -6.13
CA PRO A 27 9.05 -12.38 -7.47
C PRO A 27 8.04 -11.27 -7.78
N PHE A 28 7.53 -10.60 -6.77
CA PHE A 28 6.59 -9.47 -6.89
C PHE A 28 7.25 -8.10 -6.70
N ARG A 29 8.58 -8.01 -6.82
CA ARG A 29 9.31 -6.75 -6.65
C ARG A 29 8.79 -5.67 -7.60
N ASN A 30 8.72 -4.43 -7.12
CA ASN A 30 8.19 -3.30 -7.89
C ASN A 30 9.01 -3.01 -9.14
N THR A 31 10.34 -3.17 -9.10
CA THR A 31 11.21 -3.07 -10.28
C THR A 31 10.88 -4.10 -11.36
N GLY A 32 10.45 -5.30 -10.97
CA GLY A 32 9.98 -6.34 -11.89
C GLY A 32 8.58 -6.10 -12.45
N LEU A 33 7.78 -5.25 -11.78
CA LEU A 33 6.43 -4.87 -12.20
C LEU A 33 6.40 -3.55 -12.99
N SER A 34 7.49 -2.77 -12.96
CA SER A 34 7.58 -1.50 -13.68
C SER A 34 7.42 -1.73 -15.18
N ASP A 35 6.64 -0.87 -15.83
CA ASP A 35 6.34 -0.92 -17.26
C ASP A 35 5.78 -2.26 -17.76
N LYS A 36 5.28 -3.11 -16.87
CA LYS A 36 4.65 -4.38 -17.21
C LYS A 36 3.13 -4.26 -17.28
N THR A 37 2.55 -5.20 -18.01
CA THR A 37 1.11 -5.35 -18.17
C THR A 37 0.70 -6.80 -17.90
N GLN A 38 -0.59 -7.06 -17.84
CA GLN A 38 -1.11 -8.42 -17.70
C GLN A 38 -0.68 -9.38 -18.83
N LEU A 39 -0.26 -8.84 -19.98
CA LEU A 39 0.19 -9.63 -21.13
C LEU A 39 1.70 -9.90 -21.12
N THR A 40 2.46 -9.11 -20.39
CA THR A 40 3.93 -9.15 -20.42
C THR A 40 4.57 -9.64 -19.12
N SER A 41 3.78 -9.83 -18.06
CA SER A 41 4.28 -10.29 -16.76
C SER A 41 3.26 -11.16 -16.05
N TYR A 42 3.70 -12.37 -15.68
CA TYR A 42 2.91 -13.27 -14.87
C TYR A 42 2.63 -12.69 -13.47
N ALA A 43 3.65 -12.12 -12.83
CA ALA A 43 3.53 -11.51 -11.51
C ALA A 43 2.51 -10.36 -11.51
N PHE A 44 2.59 -9.46 -12.50
CA PHE A 44 1.61 -8.38 -12.67
C PHE A 44 0.18 -8.93 -12.81
N ASN A 45 0.00 -9.93 -13.68
CA ASN A 45 -1.32 -10.55 -13.90
C ASN A 45 -1.85 -11.23 -12.64
N THR A 46 -0.99 -11.90 -11.88
CA THR A 46 -1.37 -12.55 -10.62
C THR A 46 -1.90 -11.55 -9.59
N ILE A 47 -1.18 -10.44 -9.38
CA ILE A 47 -1.62 -9.39 -8.45
C ILE A 47 -2.92 -8.74 -8.95
N LYS A 48 -2.98 -8.42 -10.26
CA LYS A 48 -4.20 -7.86 -10.86
C LYS A 48 -5.41 -8.76 -10.64
N ARG A 49 -5.27 -10.06 -10.88
CA ARG A 49 -6.36 -11.04 -10.68
C ARG A 49 -6.74 -11.16 -9.22
N ALA A 50 -5.78 -11.13 -8.29
CA ALA A 50 -6.06 -11.11 -6.86
C ALA A 50 -6.92 -9.89 -6.46
N ILE A 51 -6.55 -8.70 -6.98
CA ILE A 51 -7.34 -7.47 -6.77
C ILE A 51 -8.75 -7.61 -7.38
N ASP A 52 -8.87 -8.18 -8.58
CA ASP A 52 -10.16 -8.36 -9.24
C ASP A 52 -11.05 -9.40 -8.54
N THR A 53 -10.47 -10.40 -7.88
CA THR A 53 -11.23 -11.44 -7.14
C THR A 53 -12.01 -10.84 -5.96
N VAL A 54 -11.49 -9.78 -5.33
CA VAL A 54 -12.15 -9.13 -4.19
C VAL A 54 -13.11 -7.99 -4.60
N ARG A 55 -13.40 -7.87 -5.89
CA ARG A 55 -14.30 -6.84 -6.43
C ARG A 55 -15.77 -7.09 -6.06
N ASP A 56 -16.16 -8.34 -5.92
CA ASP A 56 -17.54 -8.69 -5.61
C ASP A 56 -17.82 -8.54 -4.11
N ALA A 57 -18.64 -7.54 -3.77
CA ALA A 57 -19.01 -7.22 -2.41
C ALA A 57 -19.93 -8.28 -1.78
N GLU A 58 -20.72 -9.02 -2.59
CA GLU A 58 -21.60 -10.07 -2.09
C GLU A 58 -20.82 -11.35 -1.75
N PHE A 59 -19.66 -11.55 -2.38
CA PHE A 59 -18.83 -12.73 -2.15
C PHE A 59 -17.80 -12.53 -1.04
N ILE A 60 -17.22 -11.33 -0.93
CA ILE A 60 -16.17 -11.02 0.06
C ILE A 60 -16.58 -9.77 0.85
N GLU A 61 -16.90 -9.98 2.11
CA GLU A 61 -17.16 -8.89 3.05
C GLU A 61 -15.84 -8.31 3.58
N ALA A 62 -15.62 -7.03 3.36
CA ALA A 62 -14.42 -6.32 3.80
C ALA A 62 -14.68 -4.81 3.88
N ASN A 63 -14.05 -4.11 4.83
CA ASN A 63 -14.10 -2.64 4.96
C ASN A 63 -12.76 -1.97 4.62
N LEU A 64 -11.67 -2.72 4.64
CA LEU A 64 -10.32 -2.24 4.36
C LEU A 64 -9.63 -3.20 3.40
N MET A 65 -8.95 -2.66 2.40
CA MET A 65 -8.14 -3.43 1.45
C MET A 65 -6.76 -2.84 1.30
N THR A 66 -5.76 -3.69 1.20
CA THR A 66 -4.39 -3.30 0.87
C THR A 66 -3.66 -4.41 0.15
N VAL A 67 -2.69 -4.05 -0.67
CA VAL A 67 -1.68 -4.96 -1.23
C VAL A 67 -0.32 -4.44 -0.74
N PRO A 68 0.15 -4.90 0.42
CA PRO A 68 1.31 -4.32 1.08
C PRO A 68 2.57 -4.42 0.21
N GLY A 69 3.34 -3.33 0.15
CA GLY A 69 4.61 -3.25 -0.55
C GLY A 69 4.52 -3.07 -2.06
N ILE A 70 3.34 -3.21 -2.66
CA ILE A 70 3.15 -2.96 -4.09
C ILE A 70 2.89 -1.48 -4.33
N THR A 71 3.82 -0.83 -5.05
CA THR A 71 3.77 0.60 -5.36
C THR A 71 3.41 0.89 -6.82
N ASN A 72 3.32 -0.15 -7.68
CA ASN A 72 3.00 -0.01 -9.08
C ASN A 72 1.72 0.82 -9.28
N SER A 73 1.82 1.89 -10.06
CA SER A 73 0.75 2.90 -10.22
C SER A 73 -0.54 2.31 -10.81
N THR A 74 -0.43 1.38 -11.75
CA THR A 74 -1.59 0.75 -12.39
C THR A 74 -2.31 -0.20 -11.43
N LEU A 75 -1.58 -1.01 -10.68
CA LEU A 75 -2.16 -1.97 -9.73
C LEU A 75 -2.80 -1.26 -8.53
N THR A 76 -2.12 -0.27 -7.96
CA THR A 76 -2.66 0.50 -6.84
C THR A 76 -3.84 1.38 -7.27
N LYS A 77 -3.84 1.92 -8.50
CA LYS A 77 -5.02 2.58 -9.05
C LYS A 77 -6.18 1.60 -9.20
N ARG A 78 -5.92 0.41 -9.74
CA ARG A 78 -6.94 -0.66 -9.87
C ARG A 78 -7.58 -1.01 -8.53
N LEU A 79 -6.79 -1.05 -7.46
CA LEU A 79 -7.30 -1.29 -6.11
C LEU A 79 -8.26 -0.17 -5.67
N ILE A 80 -7.91 1.09 -5.90
CA ILE A 80 -8.78 2.24 -5.58
C ILE A 80 -10.08 2.19 -6.41
N ASP A 81 -9.96 1.95 -7.73
CA ASP A 81 -11.12 1.88 -8.63
C ASP A 81 -12.08 0.76 -8.19
N ASN A 82 -11.56 -0.41 -7.77
CA ASN A 82 -12.39 -1.50 -7.22
C ASN A 82 -13.09 -1.09 -5.93
N CYS A 83 -12.43 -0.35 -5.05
CA CYS A 83 -13.04 0.15 -3.81
C CYS A 83 -14.11 1.22 -4.09
N GLU A 84 -13.93 2.05 -5.11
CA GLU A 84 -14.96 3.00 -5.58
C GLU A 84 -16.17 2.28 -6.14
N ASP A 85 -15.97 1.27 -7.00
CA ASP A 85 -17.04 0.46 -7.60
C ASP A 85 -17.85 -0.28 -6.52
N ARG A 86 -17.19 -0.78 -5.49
CA ARG A 86 -17.84 -1.46 -4.37
C ARG A 86 -18.61 -0.49 -3.46
N GLY A 87 -18.01 0.64 -3.13
CA GLY A 87 -18.59 1.64 -2.22
C GLY A 87 -18.50 1.33 -0.71
N ASP A 88 -18.13 0.11 -0.34
CA ASP A 88 -18.09 -0.42 1.04
C ASP A 88 -16.67 -0.67 1.59
N VAL A 89 -15.62 -0.24 0.87
CA VAL A 89 -14.23 -0.53 1.21
C VAL A 89 -13.34 0.69 1.03
N LEU A 90 -12.37 0.86 1.93
CA LEU A 90 -11.29 1.85 1.81
C LEU A 90 -9.97 1.16 1.43
N ALA A 91 -9.35 1.61 0.34
CA ALA A 91 -8.03 1.16 -0.08
C ALA A 91 -6.92 1.87 0.71
N ILE A 92 -5.95 1.10 1.22
CA ILE A 92 -4.71 1.63 1.75
C ILE A 92 -3.61 1.26 0.77
N ILE A 93 -2.99 2.23 0.12
CA ILE A 93 -1.96 2.00 -0.89
C ILE A 93 -0.59 2.42 -0.40
N ASP A 94 0.44 1.71 -0.86
CA ASP A 94 1.83 2.13 -0.74
C ASP A 94 2.25 2.92 -1.98
N ILE A 95 3.23 3.80 -1.83
CA ILE A 95 3.65 4.74 -2.86
C ILE A 95 5.13 4.56 -3.21
N GLU A 96 5.49 4.99 -4.40
CA GLU A 96 6.86 4.96 -4.89
C GLU A 96 7.78 5.91 -4.10
N ASN A 97 9.09 5.68 -4.21
CA ASN A 97 10.15 6.47 -3.57
C ASN A 97 10.12 6.48 -2.04
N ASP A 98 9.56 5.43 -1.46
CA ASP A 98 9.78 5.06 -0.08
C ASP A 98 10.97 4.09 0.04
N PHE A 99 11.15 3.45 1.17
CA PHE A 99 12.23 2.50 1.38
C PHE A 99 12.06 1.25 0.50
N ILE A 100 13.14 0.82 -0.16
CA ILE A 100 13.18 -0.41 -0.93
C ILE A 100 13.87 -1.50 -0.09
N PRO A 101 13.20 -2.63 0.20
CA PRO A 101 13.78 -3.71 0.99
C PRO A 101 15.02 -4.34 0.33
N PRO A 102 15.94 -4.93 1.12
CA PRO A 102 17.12 -5.63 0.58
C PRO A 102 16.77 -6.78 -0.35
N THR A 103 15.61 -7.39 -0.18
CA THR A 103 15.12 -8.48 -1.03
C THR A 103 14.84 -8.01 -2.45
N GLU A 104 14.46 -6.75 -2.62
CA GLU A 104 14.16 -6.16 -3.92
C GLU A 104 15.40 -5.55 -4.59
N ASN A 105 16.25 -4.88 -3.83
CA ASN A 105 17.50 -4.29 -4.31
C ASN A 105 18.58 -4.39 -3.23
N ASP A 106 19.56 -5.26 -3.40
CA ASP A 106 20.66 -5.47 -2.47
C ASP A 106 21.97 -4.77 -2.86
N SER A 107 22.06 -4.24 -4.09
CA SER A 107 23.30 -3.70 -4.65
C SER A 107 23.50 -2.20 -4.41
N ASP A 108 22.42 -1.41 -4.31
CA ASP A 108 22.51 0.04 -4.16
C ASP A 108 21.81 0.53 -2.89
N LEU A 109 22.59 0.74 -1.85
CA LEU A 109 22.11 1.22 -0.55
C LEU A 109 21.51 2.63 -0.63
N THR A 110 21.99 3.47 -1.53
CA THR A 110 21.54 4.87 -1.66
C THR A 110 20.17 4.92 -2.35
N ALA A 111 19.98 4.12 -3.41
CA ALA A 111 18.71 4.03 -4.13
C ALA A 111 17.58 3.43 -3.28
N ARG A 112 17.92 2.74 -2.18
CA ARG A 112 16.95 2.15 -1.25
C ARG A 112 16.38 3.14 -0.24
N LEU A 113 16.99 4.30 -0.09
CA LEU A 113 16.56 5.27 0.93
C LEU A 113 15.30 6.02 0.51
N PRO A 114 14.39 6.30 1.45
CA PRO A 114 13.19 7.08 1.18
C PRO A 114 13.54 8.51 0.72
N ASN A 115 12.77 9.03 -0.24
CA ASN A 115 12.93 10.39 -0.75
C ASN A 115 11.60 11.14 -0.79
N VAL A 116 11.41 12.07 0.13
CA VAL A 116 10.16 12.84 0.30
C VAL A 116 9.78 13.62 -0.96
N SER A 117 10.74 14.32 -1.57
CA SER A 117 10.46 15.14 -2.76
C SER A 117 10.03 14.29 -3.95
N SER A 118 10.70 13.15 -4.15
CA SER A 118 10.38 12.23 -5.23
C SER A 118 9.03 11.54 -5.00
N ALA A 119 8.71 11.14 -3.77
CA ALA A 119 7.42 10.56 -3.41
C ALA A 119 6.26 11.54 -3.66
N ILE A 120 6.43 12.81 -3.29
CA ILE A 120 5.46 13.87 -3.57
C ILE A 120 5.26 14.06 -5.08
N THR A 121 6.34 14.11 -5.84
CA THR A 121 6.28 14.31 -7.29
C THR A 121 5.61 13.14 -8.00
N SER A 122 5.96 11.91 -7.64
CA SER A 122 5.37 10.70 -8.18
C SER A 122 3.87 10.63 -7.90
N LEU A 123 3.44 10.87 -6.65
CA LEU A 123 2.01 10.83 -6.33
C LEU A 123 1.22 11.93 -7.03
N LYS A 124 1.76 13.16 -7.13
CA LYS A 124 1.11 14.25 -7.89
C LYS A 124 0.94 13.92 -9.36
N ALA A 125 1.92 13.30 -9.99
CA ALA A 125 1.86 12.90 -11.40
C ALA A 125 0.72 11.92 -11.69
N ARG A 126 0.32 11.11 -10.69
CA ARG A 126 -0.81 10.17 -10.80
C ARG A 126 -2.18 10.84 -10.84
N SER A 127 -2.31 12.09 -10.42
CA SER A 127 -3.55 12.88 -10.41
C SER A 127 -4.75 12.15 -9.80
N ILE A 128 -4.55 11.41 -8.71
CA ILE A 128 -5.61 10.67 -8.02
C ILE A 128 -6.48 11.66 -7.25
N ASN A 129 -7.80 11.53 -7.42
CA ASN A 129 -8.80 12.29 -6.66
C ASN A 129 -9.90 11.33 -6.21
N SER A 130 -9.66 10.59 -5.12
CA SER A 130 -10.56 9.58 -4.61
C SER A 130 -10.63 9.61 -3.08
N SER A 131 -11.82 9.56 -2.54
CA SER A 131 -12.02 9.39 -1.10
C SER A 131 -11.94 7.93 -0.65
N TYR A 132 -11.90 6.98 -1.59
CA TYR A 132 -11.79 5.55 -1.32
C TYR A 132 -10.34 5.05 -1.24
N GLY A 133 -9.38 5.95 -1.31
CA GLY A 133 -7.96 5.61 -1.15
C GLY A 133 -7.29 6.48 -0.09
N CYS A 134 -6.29 5.93 0.58
CA CYS A 134 -5.37 6.66 1.45
C CYS A 134 -3.97 6.04 1.36
N CYS A 135 -2.95 6.83 1.67
CA CYS A 135 -1.56 6.37 1.72
C CYS A 135 -0.81 6.97 2.90
N PHE A 136 0.24 6.28 3.31
CA PHE A 136 1.09 6.65 4.45
C PHE A 136 2.55 6.65 4.04
N TYR A 137 3.41 7.30 4.84
CA TYR A 137 4.84 7.42 4.59
C TYR A 137 5.58 7.75 5.88
N PRO A 138 6.76 7.24 6.16
CA PRO A 138 7.55 6.27 5.39
C PRO A 138 7.40 4.83 5.88
N PHE A 139 8.14 3.89 5.27
CA PHE A 139 8.36 2.54 5.78
C PHE A 139 8.79 2.55 7.24
N VAL A 140 8.36 1.54 7.96
CA VAL A 140 8.65 1.36 9.37
C VAL A 140 9.41 0.06 9.62
N GLN A 141 10.00 -0.04 10.80
CA GLN A 141 10.68 -1.25 11.26
C GLN A 141 9.96 -1.79 12.49
N ILE A 142 9.61 -3.05 12.43
CA ILE A 142 8.99 -3.79 13.52
C ILE A 142 9.94 -4.86 14.04
N ARG A 143 9.68 -5.34 15.24
CA ARG A 143 10.32 -6.55 15.76
C ARG A 143 9.37 -7.72 15.58
N ASP A 144 9.79 -8.69 14.80
CA ASP A 144 9.08 -9.96 14.68
C ASP A 144 9.04 -10.68 16.04
N THR A 145 7.86 -11.04 16.49
CA THR A 145 7.65 -11.64 17.82
C THR A 145 8.13 -13.09 17.89
N GLU A 146 8.18 -13.79 16.77
CA GLU A 146 8.61 -15.19 16.72
C GLU A 146 10.14 -15.32 16.64
N THR A 147 10.75 -14.58 15.72
CA THR A 147 12.20 -14.69 15.46
C THR A 147 13.03 -13.65 16.22
N GLY A 148 12.40 -12.62 16.78
CA GLY A 148 13.05 -11.48 17.43
C GLY A 148 13.81 -10.56 16.47
N ARG A 149 13.74 -10.81 15.16
CA ARG A 149 14.44 -10.03 14.14
C ARG A 149 13.74 -8.70 13.86
N LEU A 150 14.51 -7.71 13.46
CA LEU A 150 13.97 -6.46 12.94
C LEU A 150 13.61 -6.66 11.47
N VAL A 151 12.36 -6.37 11.14
CA VAL A 151 11.79 -6.52 9.80
C VAL A 151 11.27 -5.16 9.33
N ASP A 152 11.56 -4.84 8.08
CA ASP A 152 11.05 -3.63 7.43
C ASP A 152 9.69 -3.93 6.81
N VAL A 153 8.69 -3.13 7.16
CA VAL A 153 7.32 -3.32 6.66
C VAL A 153 6.78 -2.04 6.03
N PRO A 154 5.95 -2.17 4.99
CA PRO A 154 5.33 -1.01 4.36
C PRO A 154 4.35 -0.32 5.32
N PRO A 155 4.15 0.99 5.17
CA PRO A 155 3.31 1.78 6.06
C PRO A 155 1.83 1.35 6.01
N SER A 156 1.36 0.73 4.94
CA SER A 156 0.00 0.19 4.82
C SER A 156 -0.33 -0.85 5.88
N VAL A 157 0.62 -1.74 6.22
CA VAL A 157 0.45 -2.76 7.26
C VAL A 157 0.18 -2.13 8.62
N VAL A 158 0.97 -1.12 8.96
CA VAL A 158 0.84 -0.41 10.24
C VAL A 158 -0.44 0.43 10.29
N ALA A 159 -0.79 1.06 9.18
CA ALA A 159 -2.04 1.80 9.07
C ALA A 159 -3.26 0.90 9.26
N LEU A 160 -3.27 -0.28 8.64
CA LEU A 160 -4.33 -1.28 8.82
C LEU A 160 -4.49 -1.68 10.29
N GLY A 161 -3.38 -2.00 10.96
CA GLY A 161 -3.36 -2.32 12.40
C GLY A 161 -3.84 -1.16 13.27
N THR A 162 -3.45 0.07 12.94
CA THR A 162 -3.87 1.28 13.65
C THR A 162 -5.38 1.51 13.51
N PHE A 163 -5.94 1.27 12.32
CA PHE A 163 -7.39 1.40 12.09
C PHE A 163 -8.18 0.39 12.90
N GLY A 164 -7.77 -0.88 12.88
CA GLY A 164 -8.39 -1.93 13.69
C GLY A 164 -8.31 -1.64 15.19
N SER A 165 -7.15 -1.26 15.67
CA SER A 165 -6.91 -0.90 17.08
C SER A 165 -7.70 0.34 17.51
N SER A 166 -7.80 1.36 16.67
CA SER A 166 -8.60 2.54 16.94
C SER A 166 -10.08 2.20 17.07
N GLN A 167 -10.59 1.35 16.19
CA GLN A 167 -11.98 0.90 16.23
C GLN A 167 -12.28 0.00 17.44
N ALA A 168 -11.35 -0.85 17.85
CA ALA A 168 -11.51 -1.72 19.01
C ALA A 168 -11.54 -0.94 20.35
N ARG A 169 -10.90 0.24 20.42
CA ARG A 169 -10.80 1.07 21.62
C ARG A 169 -11.74 2.25 21.66
N SER A 170 -12.28 2.60 20.51
CA SER A 170 -13.16 3.76 20.33
C SER A 170 -14.10 3.51 19.16
N GLU A 171 -14.89 4.50 18.80
CA GLU A 171 -15.83 4.37 17.69
C GLU A 171 -15.18 4.65 16.33
N VAL A 172 -15.78 4.15 15.24
CA VAL A 172 -15.25 4.24 13.88
C VAL A 172 -15.10 5.67 13.37
N TRP A 173 -15.91 6.60 13.88
CA TRP A 173 -15.85 8.02 13.49
C TRP A 173 -14.69 8.81 14.12
N PHE A 174 -13.97 8.22 15.09
CA PHE A 174 -12.78 8.85 15.61
C PHE A 174 -11.60 8.72 14.65
N ALA A 175 -10.75 9.74 14.63
CA ALA A 175 -9.55 9.75 13.81
C ALA A 175 -8.58 8.65 14.26
N PRO A 176 -8.19 7.72 13.37
CA PRO A 176 -7.16 6.71 13.67
C PRO A 176 -5.76 7.32 13.52
N ALA A 177 -5.51 8.44 14.17
CA ALA A 177 -4.28 9.20 14.07
C ALA A 177 -4.10 10.08 15.31
N GLY A 178 -2.92 10.72 15.43
CA GLY A 178 -2.56 11.58 16.54
C GLY A 178 -2.10 10.81 17.77
N PHE A 179 -1.72 11.54 18.80
CA PHE A 179 -1.08 10.97 20.00
C PHE A 179 -1.94 9.95 20.75
N THR A 180 -3.25 10.14 20.75
CA THR A 180 -4.16 9.28 21.51
C THR A 180 -4.44 7.94 20.83
N ARG A 181 -4.61 7.90 19.51
CA ARG A 181 -5.04 6.71 18.77
C ARG A 181 -4.08 6.26 17.68
N GLY A 182 -3.13 7.11 17.28
CA GLY A 182 -2.13 6.83 16.26
C GLY A 182 -0.76 6.42 16.80
N GLY A 183 -0.60 6.26 18.11
CA GLY A 183 0.67 5.85 18.73
C GLY A 183 1.06 4.42 18.33
N LEU A 184 2.28 4.23 17.85
CA LEU A 184 2.76 2.95 17.31
C LEU A 184 3.75 2.24 18.24
N THR A 185 4.47 2.99 19.06
CA THR A 185 5.54 2.45 19.93
C THR A 185 5.02 1.48 20.97
N SER A 186 3.81 1.69 21.47
CA SER A 186 3.15 0.84 22.47
C SER A 186 2.32 -0.31 21.87
N GLY A 187 2.47 -0.58 20.58
CA GLY A 187 1.75 -1.66 19.92
C GLY A 187 0.30 -1.32 19.53
N ALA A 188 -0.01 -0.04 19.31
CA ALA A 188 -1.34 0.38 18.87
C ALA A 188 -1.73 -0.23 17.52
N ALA A 189 -0.77 -0.56 16.68
CA ALA A 189 -0.96 -1.27 15.41
C ALA A 189 -1.03 -2.81 15.57
N GLY A 190 -1.13 -3.33 16.78
CA GLY A 190 -1.05 -4.76 17.07
C GLY A 190 0.39 -5.26 17.21
N ILE A 191 1.34 -4.63 16.55
CA ILE A 191 2.77 -4.95 16.58
C ILE A 191 3.55 -3.69 16.98
N PRO A 192 4.47 -3.75 17.96
CA PRO A 192 5.27 -2.60 18.34
C PRO A 192 6.20 -2.16 17.22
N VAL A 193 6.08 -0.91 16.79
CA VAL A 193 6.96 -0.30 15.80
C VAL A 193 8.19 0.26 16.52
N THR A 194 9.38 -0.19 16.12
CA THR A 194 10.63 0.19 16.77
C THR A 194 11.28 1.41 16.16
N ASN A 195 11.17 1.59 14.84
CA ASN A 195 11.81 2.69 14.13
C ASN A 195 11.07 3.03 12.82
N VAL A 196 11.41 4.17 12.23
CA VAL A 196 11.03 4.60 10.88
C VAL A 196 12.27 4.64 9.99
N LYS A 197 12.10 4.35 8.70
CA LYS A 197 13.21 4.39 7.74
C LYS A 197 13.70 5.80 7.40
N LEU A 198 12.85 6.79 7.62
CA LEU A 198 13.20 8.19 7.49
C LEU A 198 12.56 9.01 8.61
N ARG A 199 13.37 9.73 9.37
CA ARG A 199 12.87 10.68 10.36
C ARG A 199 12.44 11.96 9.66
N LEU A 200 11.13 12.21 9.62
CA LEU A 200 10.55 13.37 8.97
C LEU A 200 10.74 14.64 9.81
N THR A 201 11.22 15.70 9.18
CA THR A 201 11.21 17.05 9.76
C THR A 201 9.78 17.63 9.78
N SER A 202 9.56 18.74 10.49
CA SER A 202 8.25 19.42 10.47
C SER A 202 7.86 19.82 9.04
N LYS A 203 8.83 20.38 8.29
CA LYS A 203 8.62 20.78 6.90
C LYS A 203 8.27 19.59 5.99
N ASP A 204 8.91 18.45 6.18
CA ASP A 204 8.62 17.25 5.39
C ASP A 204 7.20 16.76 5.67
N ARG A 205 6.76 16.74 6.94
CA ARG A 205 5.40 16.38 7.32
C ARG A 205 4.36 17.29 6.69
N ASP A 206 4.60 18.60 6.71
CA ASP A 206 3.72 19.59 6.10
C ASP A 206 3.63 19.41 4.58
N ASN A 207 4.78 19.20 3.93
CA ASN A 207 4.84 18.96 2.48
C ASN A 207 4.10 17.69 2.07
N LEU A 208 4.29 16.58 2.79
CA LEU A 208 3.57 15.33 2.57
C LEU A 208 2.07 15.50 2.78
N TYR A 209 1.68 16.10 3.90
CA TYR A 209 0.28 16.27 4.24
C TYR A 209 -0.48 17.20 3.28
N ASN A 210 0.21 18.17 2.67
CA ASN A 210 -0.37 19.05 1.66
C ASN A 210 -0.72 18.33 0.35
N VAL A 211 -0.12 17.17 0.10
CA VAL A 211 -0.40 16.33 -1.07
C VAL A 211 -1.16 15.05 -0.71
N ASN A 212 -1.79 15.04 0.46
CA ASN A 212 -2.61 13.93 0.95
C ASN A 212 -1.83 12.63 1.27
N ILE A 213 -0.53 12.74 1.52
CA ILE A 213 0.25 11.65 2.09
C ILE A 213 0.25 11.80 3.62
N ASN A 214 -0.16 10.76 4.33
CA ASN A 214 -0.25 10.80 5.77
C ASN A 214 1.11 10.42 6.39
N PRO A 215 1.78 11.34 7.12
CA PRO A 215 3.09 11.07 7.68
C PRO A 215 3.01 10.18 8.93
N ILE A 216 3.98 9.26 9.05
CA ILE A 216 4.34 8.59 10.28
C ILE A 216 5.52 9.33 10.87
N ALA A 217 5.35 9.92 12.04
CA ALA A 217 6.32 10.83 12.63
C ALA A 217 6.86 10.30 13.96
N SER A 218 8.11 10.63 14.24
CA SER A 218 8.76 10.36 15.53
C SER A 218 8.79 11.62 16.39
N PHE A 219 8.23 11.53 17.59
CA PHE A 219 8.23 12.60 18.58
C PHE A 219 9.01 12.19 19.83
N PRO A 220 9.81 13.07 20.44
CA PRO A 220 10.69 12.71 21.56
C PRO A 220 9.97 12.06 22.75
N ASN A 221 8.79 12.55 23.10
CA ASN A 221 8.06 12.08 24.30
C ASN A 221 6.98 11.02 23.96
N GLU A 222 6.46 11.03 22.73
CA GLU A 222 5.32 10.21 22.32
C GLU A 222 5.73 8.99 21.45
N GLY A 223 6.99 8.96 21.03
CA GLY A 223 7.50 7.93 20.14
C GLY A 223 7.01 8.07 18.70
N LEU A 224 6.71 6.95 18.08
CA LEU A 224 6.24 6.89 16.70
C LEU A 224 4.72 6.99 16.63
N VAL A 225 4.22 7.85 15.77
CA VAL A 225 2.80 8.18 15.68
C VAL A 225 2.36 8.32 14.22
N VAL A 226 1.21 7.74 13.87
CA VAL A 226 0.49 8.10 12.65
C VAL A 226 -0.06 9.51 12.82
N PHE A 227 0.46 10.47 12.04
CA PHE A 227 0.20 11.91 12.24
C PHE A 227 -0.61 12.52 11.11
N GLY A 228 -1.41 11.73 10.40
CA GLY A 228 -2.30 12.18 9.35
C GLY A 228 -3.48 11.25 9.14
N GLN A 229 -4.58 11.78 8.60
CA GLN A 229 -5.80 11.03 8.32
C GLN A 229 -6.55 11.56 7.09
N LYS A 230 -5.83 11.91 6.04
CA LYS A 230 -6.42 12.33 4.77
C LYS A 230 -6.65 11.15 3.85
N THR A 231 -7.75 11.19 3.12
CA THR A 231 -7.93 10.39 1.91
C THR A 231 -7.19 11.03 0.73
N LEU A 232 -7.10 10.34 -0.39
CA LEU A 232 -6.50 10.87 -1.63
C LEU A 232 -7.42 11.85 -2.36
N GLN A 233 -8.51 12.29 -1.75
CA GLN A 233 -9.41 13.27 -2.32
C GLN A 233 -8.79 14.66 -2.32
N VAL A 234 -8.66 15.26 -3.50
CA VAL A 234 -8.12 16.61 -3.70
C VAL A 234 -9.17 17.67 -3.46
N SER A 235 -10.41 17.43 -3.90
CA SER A 235 -11.55 18.33 -3.68
C SER A 235 -11.95 18.35 -2.20
N ARG A 236 -12.15 19.54 -1.64
CA ARG A 236 -12.53 19.68 -0.23
C ARG A 236 -13.95 19.21 0.00
N SER A 237 -14.11 18.19 0.83
CA SER A 237 -15.39 17.73 1.37
C SER A 237 -15.16 17.03 2.72
N ALA A 238 -16.21 16.63 3.40
CA ALA A 238 -16.08 15.83 4.62
C ALA A 238 -15.38 14.49 4.38
N LEU A 239 -15.47 13.95 3.16
CA LEU A 239 -14.87 12.68 2.75
C LEU A 239 -13.37 12.77 2.46
N ASP A 240 -12.75 13.95 2.56
CA ASP A 240 -11.30 14.10 2.52
C ASP A 240 -10.63 13.56 3.80
N ARG A 241 -11.43 13.11 4.79
CA ARG A 241 -10.97 12.53 6.06
C ARG A 241 -11.26 11.05 6.15
N ILE A 242 -10.28 10.28 6.58
CA ILE A 242 -10.37 8.82 6.71
C ILE A 242 -11.48 8.40 7.68
N ASN A 243 -11.61 9.09 8.83
CA ASN A 243 -12.65 8.77 9.81
C ASN A 243 -14.07 8.97 9.25
N VAL A 244 -14.30 10.03 8.48
CA VAL A 244 -15.61 10.27 7.86
C VAL A 244 -15.87 9.25 6.74
N ARG A 245 -14.87 8.96 5.89
CA ARG A 245 -15.02 7.93 4.85
C ARG A 245 -15.31 6.57 5.48
N ARG A 246 -14.62 6.18 6.53
CA ARG A 246 -14.85 4.91 7.24
C ARG A 246 -16.24 4.82 7.89
N LEU A 247 -16.78 5.94 8.35
CA LEU A 247 -18.13 5.97 8.88
C LEU A 247 -19.21 5.77 7.79
N MET A 248 -18.88 6.17 6.55
CA MET A 248 -19.81 6.09 5.40
C MET A 248 -19.70 4.77 4.61
N ILE A 249 -18.72 3.93 4.93
CA ILE A 249 -18.57 2.55 4.47
C ILE A 249 -19.40 1.62 5.35
#